data_d5169a39021bcc16a4caabb8f1cd1684
#
_entry.id   d5169a39021bcc16a4caabb8f1cd1684
#
_cell.length_a   1.000
_cell.length_b   1.000
_cell.length_c   1.000
_cell.angle_alpha   90.00
_cell.angle_beta   90.00
_cell.angle_gamma   90.00
#
_symmetry.space_group_name_H-M   'P 1'
#
loop_
_entity.id
_entity.type
_entity.pdbx_description
1 polymer ?
#
loop_
_entity_poly.entity_id
_entity_poly.type
_entity_poly.pdbx_seq_one_letter_code
_entity_poly.pdbx_strand_id
1 'polypeptide(L)'
;EKMYMKVTSVYGLTETAPGMTASRIDDPFDVRCNTVGHDFEFTEVKVIDPETGEECPVGVQGEMCNRGYNTMKGYYKNPEATAEVLDENNFLHSGDLGIKDEDGNYRITGRIKDMIIRGGENIYPREIEEFLYKLDGVKDVQVAGIPSKKYGEAVGAFIILQEGVQMQEADVRDFCRNKISRYKIPKYIFFVNEFPMTGSGKIQKFRLKDLGLQLCKEQGIEII
;
A
#
# COMPACT_ATOMS: atom_id res chain seq x y z
N GLU A 1 23.49 -2.08 9.70
CA GLU A 1 24.90 -2.03 10.20
C GLU A 1 24.99 -2.27 11.71
N LYS A 2 24.09 -1.68 12.53
CA LYS A 2 24.15 -1.84 13.99
C LYS A 2 23.96 -3.28 14.51
N MET A 3 23.41 -4.18 13.71
CA MET A 3 23.18 -5.58 14.12
C MET A 3 24.18 -6.58 13.52
N TYR A 4 25.14 -6.11 12.73
CA TYR A 4 26.11 -6.95 12.03
C TYR A 4 25.49 -8.06 11.17
N MET A 5 24.26 -7.82 10.67
CA MET A 5 23.49 -8.77 9.90
C MET A 5 23.16 -8.18 8.53
N LYS A 6 23.19 -9.04 7.51
CA LYS A 6 22.62 -8.72 6.20
C LYS A 6 21.13 -9.11 6.23
N VAL A 7 20.26 -8.16 5.96
CA VAL A 7 18.81 -8.39 5.88
C VAL A 7 18.41 -8.43 4.42
N THR A 8 17.57 -9.37 4.04
CA THR A 8 16.91 -9.47 2.74
C THR A 8 15.40 -9.30 2.92
N SER A 9 14.72 -8.81 1.90
CA SER A 9 13.26 -8.71 1.85
C SER A 9 12.69 -9.84 1.01
N VAL A 10 11.53 -10.36 1.42
CA VAL A 10 10.71 -11.30 0.65
C VAL A 10 9.31 -10.70 0.57
N TYR A 11 8.76 -10.68 -0.63
CA TYR A 11 7.37 -10.30 -0.84
C TYR A 11 6.60 -11.50 -1.39
N GLY A 12 5.37 -11.65 -0.94
CA GLY A 12 4.43 -12.65 -1.42
C GLY A 12 3.17 -12.74 -0.58
N LEU A 13 2.35 -13.70 -0.94
CA LEU A 13 1.02 -13.96 -0.42
C LEU A 13 0.93 -15.42 0.02
N THR A 14 -0.08 -15.78 0.79
CA THR A 14 -0.39 -17.19 1.08
C THR A 14 -0.60 -17.98 -0.21
N GLU A 15 -1.21 -17.34 -1.19
CA GLU A 15 -1.52 -17.85 -2.52
C GLU A 15 -0.26 -18.10 -3.39
N THR A 16 0.91 -17.60 -2.97
CA THR A 16 2.21 -17.81 -3.64
C THR A 16 3.20 -18.61 -2.79
N ALA A 17 2.76 -19.36 -1.79
CA ALA A 17 3.46 -20.35 -0.96
C ALA A 17 4.79 -19.93 -0.28
N PRO A 18 4.92 -18.85 0.44
CA PRO A 18 4.38 -17.51 0.49
C PRO A 18 5.19 -16.47 -0.30
N GLY A 19 6.12 -16.88 -1.14
CA GLY A 19 7.06 -15.98 -1.80
C GLY A 19 6.77 -15.78 -3.28
N MET A 20 6.93 -14.57 -3.74
CA MET A 20 6.79 -14.11 -5.11
C MET A 20 8.12 -13.53 -5.64
N THR A 21 8.69 -12.63 -4.85
CA THR A 21 9.98 -12.00 -5.12
C THR A 21 10.83 -11.96 -3.85
N ALA A 22 12.15 -11.87 -4.02
CA ALA A 22 13.08 -11.70 -2.91
C ALA A 22 14.32 -10.94 -3.34
N SER A 23 14.87 -10.13 -2.44
CA SER A 23 16.21 -9.60 -2.59
C SER A 23 17.26 -10.65 -2.20
N ARG A 24 18.41 -10.63 -2.87
CA ARG A 24 19.52 -11.54 -2.60
C ARG A 24 20.44 -10.99 -1.53
N ILE A 25 21.15 -11.86 -0.84
CA ILE A 25 22.10 -11.47 0.22
C ILE A 25 23.24 -10.59 -0.31
N ASP A 26 23.60 -10.78 -1.58
CA ASP A 26 24.68 -10.06 -2.26
C ASP A 26 24.21 -8.83 -3.04
N ASP A 27 22.91 -8.57 -3.09
CA ASP A 27 22.39 -7.35 -3.67
C ASP A 27 22.92 -6.11 -2.93
N PRO A 28 23.08 -4.98 -3.61
CA PRO A 28 23.41 -3.71 -3.00
C PRO A 28 22.49 -3.36 -1.85
N PHE A 29 22.99 -2.64 -0.86
CA PHE A 29 22.22 -2.25 0.33
C PHE A 29 20.91 -1.52 -0.05
N ASP A 30 20.99 -0.65 -1.04
CA ASP A 30 19.83 0.14 -1.51
C ASP A 30 18.72 -0.78 -2.10
N VAL A 31 19.09 -1.75 -2.92
CA VAL A 31 18.17 -2.75 -3.47
C VAL A 31 17.48 -3.53 -2.35
N ARG A 32 18.24 -4.02 -1.36
CA ARG A 32 17.70 -4.80 -0.25
C ARG A 32 16.78 -4.00 0.68
N CYS A 33 16.97 -2.67 0.76
CA CYS A 33 16.18 -1.80 1.63
C CYS A 33 14.97 -1.17 0.93
N ASN A 34 15.07 -0.90 -0.37
CA ASN A 34 14.07 -0.09 -1.09
C ASN A 34 13.26 -0.89 -2.11
N THR A 35 13.60 -2.17 -2.31
CA THR A 35 12.86 -3.07 -3.22
C THR A 35 12.42 -4.35 -2.52
N VAL A 36 11.59 -5.12 -3.17
CA VAL A 36 11.26 -6.50 -2.79
C VAL A 36 12.02 -7.52 -3.64
N GLY A 37 13.07 -7.08 -4.32
CA GLY A 37 13.99 -7.91 -5.11
C GLY A 37 13.41 -8.41 -6.42
N HIS A 38 13.91 -9.55 -6.88
CA HIS A 38 13.62 -10.19 -8.15
C HIS A 38 12.68 -11.37 -8.00
N ASP A 39 12.17 -11.87 -9.11
CA ASP A 39 11.41 -13.12 -9.20
C ASP A 39 12.18 -14.28 -8.55
N PHE A 40 11.44 -15.22 -7.94
CA PHE A 40 12.03 -16.52 -7.63
C PHE A 40 12.40 -17.28 -8.90
N GLU A 41 13.43 -18.11 -8.81
CA GLU A 41 13.79 -19.00 -9.92
C GLU A 41 12.60 -19.87 -10.33
N PHE A 42 12.41 -20.06 -11.64
CA PHE A 42 11.31 -20.83 -12.23
C PHE A 42 9.90 -20.27 -11.95
N THR A 43 9.81 -19.00 -11.60
CA THR A 43 8.53 -18.25 -11.54
C THR A 43 8.57 -17.08 -12.51
N GLU A 44 7.43 -16.55 -12.83
CA GLU A 44 7.28 -15.38 -13.67
C GLU A 44 6.43 -14.34 -12.93
N VAL A 45 6.98 -13.14 -12.77
CA VAL A 45 6.26 -12.02 -12.19
C VAL A 45 6.08 -10.92 -13.24
N LYS A 46 4.85 -10.47 -13.41
CA LYS A 46 4.49 -9.38 -14.32
C LYS A 46 3.88 -8.23 -13.54
N VAL A 47 4.05 -7.03 -14.09
CA VAL A 47 3.31 -5.85 -13.68
C VAL A 47 2.31 -5.55 -14.79
N ILE A 48 1.03 -5.63 -14.51
CA ILE A 48 -0.07 -5.57 -15.48
C ILE A 48 -0.92 -4.34 -15.19
N ASP A 49 -1.31 -3.61 -16.21
CA ASP A 49 -2.32 -2.56 -16.09
C ASP A 49 -3.68 -3.19 -15.72
N PRO A 50 -4.25 -2.87 -14.55
CA PRO A 50 -5.48 -3.51 -14.09
C PRO A 50 -6.73 -3.15 -14.93
N GLU A 51 -6.67 -2.13 -15.78
CA GLU A 51 -7.79 -1.73 -16.64
C GLU A 51 -7.72 -2.42 -18.03
N THR A 52 -6.52 -2.54 -18.58
CA THR A 52 -6.33 -3.10 -19.95
C THR A 52 -5.91 -4.56 -19.94
N GLY A 53 -5.32 -5.07 -18.84
CA GLY A 53 -4.74 -6.39 -18.76
C GLY A 53 -3.38 -6.52 -19.48
N GLU A 54 -2.85 -5.43 -20.05
CA GLU A 54 -1.57 -5.44 -20.74
C GLU A 54 -0.40 -5.29 -19.77
N GLU A 55 0.75 -5.87 -20.12
CA GLU A 55 1.98 -5.74 -19.31
C GLU A 55 2.50 -4.29 -19.37
N CYS A 56 2.72 -3.71 -18.19
CA CYS A 56 3.23 -2.36 -18.06
C CYS A 56 4.70 -2.25 -18.48
N PRO A 57 5.10 -1.15 -19.14
CA PRO A 57 6.51 -0.85 -19.35
C PRO A 57 7.28 -0.74 -18.02
N VAL A 58 8.60 -0.94 -18.09
CA VAL A 58 9.51 -0.69 -16.95
C VAL A 58 9.30 0.72 -16.40
N GLY A 59 9.25 0.85 -15.08
CA GLY A 59 9.00 2.11 -14.38
C GLY A 59 7.54 2.53 -14.30
N VAL A 60 6.63 1.81 -14.94
CA VAL A 60 5.18 2.08 -14.89
C VAL A 60 4.53 1.18 -13.85
N GLN A 61 3.65 1.78 -13.05
CA GLN A 61 2.91 1.08 -12.00
C GLN A 61 1.76 0.25 -12.57
N GLY A 62 1.60 -0.96 -12.06
CA GLY A 62 0.47 -1.84 -12.34
C GLY A 62 0.29 -2.88 -11.24
N GLU A 63 -0.64 -3.82 -11.44
CA GLU A 63 -0.85 -4.96 -10.55
C GLU A 63 0.27 -5.99 -10.71
N MET A 64 0.79 -6.46 -9.59
CA MET A 64 1.77 -7.55 -9.59
C MET A 64 1.07 -8.90 -9.71
N CYS A 65 1.40 -9.64 -10.77
CA CYS A 65 0.85 -10.96 -11.04
C CYS A 65 1.96 -12.00 -11.05
N ASN A 66 1.68 -13.20 -10.53
CA ASN A 66 2.65 -14.30 -10.41
C ASN A 66 2.16 -15.56 -11.07
N ARG A 67 3.06 -16.25 -11.76
CA ARG A 67 2.87 -17.60 -12.29
C ARG A 67 4.07 -18.47 -12.00
N GLY A 68 3.84 -19.69 -11.53
CA GLY A 68 4.91 -20.65 -11.27
C GLY A 68 4.50 -21.78 -10.35
N TYR A 69 5.48 -22.57 -9.93
CA TYR A 69 5.27 -23.70 -9.02
C TYR A 69 4.75 -23.29 -7.63
N ASN A 70 4.99 -22.04 -7.26
CA ASN A 70 4.57 -21.42 -6.02
C ASN A 70 3.11 -20.93 -6.05
N THR A 71 2.49 -20.82 -7.22
CA THR A 71 1.11 -20.37 -7.37
C THR A 71 0.14 -21.43 -6.85
N MET A 72 -0.81 -21.07 -6.02
CA MET A 72 -1.84 -21.94 -5.48
C MET A 72 -2.67 -22.58 -6.60
N LYS A 73 -3.26 -23.75 -6.31
CA LYS A 73 -4.23 -24.40 -7.22
C LYS A 73 -5.62 -23.78 -7.17
N GLY A 74 -5.92 -23.03 -6.13
CA GLY A 74 -7.19 -22.35 -5.90
C GLY A 74 -7.64 -22.41 -4.44
N TYR A 75 -8.72 -21.69 -4.14
CA TYR A 75 -9.36 -21.70 -2.83
C TYR A 75 -10.21 -22.96 -2.65
N TYR A 76 -10.05 -23.60 -1.49
CA TYR A 76 -10.75 -24.85 -1.18
C TYR A 76 -12.28 -24.68 -1.25
N LYS A 77 -12.92 -25.48 -2.10
CA LYS A 77 -14.39 -25.44 -2.34
C LYS A 77 -14.94 -24.06 -2.71
N ASN A 78 -14.13 -23.20 -3.27
CA ASN A 78 -14.55 -21.87 -3.71
C ASN A 78 -13.99 -21.55 -5.12
N PRO A 79 -14.56 -22.16 -6.17
CA PRO A 79 -14.11 -21.92 -7.53
C PRO A 79 -14.38 -20.50 -8.02
N GLU A 80 -15.43 -19.85 -7.53
CA GLU A 80 -15.76 -18.46 -7.88
C GLU A 80 -14.65 -17.51 -7.44
N ALA A 81 -14.28 -17.52 -6.15
CA ALA A 81 -13.18 -16.71 -5.66
C ALA A 81 -11.83 -17.09 -6.30
N THR A 82 -11.65 -18.34 -6.73
CA THR A 82 -10.45 -18.76 -7.45
C THR A 82 -10.40 -18.09 -8.83
N ALA A 83 -11.49 -18.09 -9.56
CA ALA A 83 -11.58 -17.45 -10.87
C ALA A 83 -11.44 -15.93 -10.85
N GLU A 84 -11.70 -15.29 -9.69
CA GLU A 84 -11.47 -13.85 -9.50
C GLU A 84 -9.99 -13.47 -9.43
N VAL A 85 -9.11 -14.42 -9.05
CA VAL A 85 -7.70 -14.13 -8.80
C VAL A 85 -6.74 -14.94 -9.67
N LEU A 86 -7.17 -16.02 -10.32
CA LEU A 86 -6.38 -16.78 -11.28
C LEU A 86 -6.97 -16.59 -12.68
N ASP A 87 -6.17 -16.03 -13.57
CA ASP A 87 -6.55 -15.86 -14.96
C ASP A 87 -6.43 -17.16 -15.77
N GLU A 88 -6.87 -17.12 -17.03
CA GLU A 88 -6.82 -18.25 -17.96
C GLU A 88 -5.40 -18.74 -18.29
N ASN A 89 -4.37 -17.89 -18.08
CA ASN A 89 -2.96 -18.19 -18.27
C ASN A 89 -2.30 -18.64 -16.95
N ASN A 90 -3.08 -18.86 -15.88
CA ASN A 90 -2.64 -19.20 -14.54
C ASN A 90 -1.76 -18.14 -13.87
N PHE A 91 -1.88 -16.87 -14.25
CA PHE A 91 -1.33 -15.79 -13.43
C PHE A 91 -2.26 -15.51 -12.25
N LEU A 92 -1.67 -15.47 -11.07
CA LEU A 92 -2.33 -15.02 -9.85
C LEU A 92 -2.25 -13.49 -9.78
N HIS A 93 -3.40 -12.86 -9.76
CA HIS A 93 -3.58 -11.44 -9.50
C HIS A 93 -3.47 -11.16 -8.00
N SER A 94 -2.42 -10.45 -7.58
CA SER A 94 -2.15 -10.25 -6.14
C SER A 94 -3.05 -9.21 -5.48
N GLY A 95 -3.64 -8.32 -6.25
CA GLY A 95 -4.31 -7.12 -5.76
C GLY A 95 -3.34 -6.05 -5.24
N ASP A 96 -2.04 -6.31 -5.25
CA ASP A 96 -1.01 -5.36 -4.85
C ASP A 96 -0.42 -4.65 -6.08
N LEU A 97 -0.21 -3.35 -5.96
CA LEU A 97 0.39 -2.53 -7.00
C LEU A 97 1.91 -2.45 -6.81
N GLY A 98 2.63 -2.51 -7.92
CA GLY A 98 4.08 -2.43 -7.92
C GLY A 98 4.62 -1.83 -9.20
N ILE A 99 5.93 -1.62 -9.20
CA ILE A 99 6.72 -1.12 -10.33
C ILE A 99 7.91 -2.07 -10.49
N LYS A 100 8.23 -2.43 -11.72
CA LYS A 100 9.47 -3.13 -12.08
C LYS A 100 10.47 -2.09 -12.56
N ASP A 101 11.69 -2.10 -12.01
CA ASP A 101 12.77 -1.22 -12.47
C ASP A 101 13.58 -1.83 -13.63
N GLU A 102 14.55 -1.07 -14.15
CA GLU A 102 15.41 -1.46 -15.26
C GLU A 102 16.30 -2.67 -14.92
N ASP A 103 16.64 -2.86 -13.66
CA ASP A 103 17.45 -3.97 -13.15
C ASP A 103 16.62 -5.21 -12.84
N GLY A 104 15.30 -5.17 -13.02
CA GLY A 104 14.36 -6.26 -12.77
C GLY A 104 13.92 -6.41 -11.33
N ASN A 105 14.20 -5.43 -10.47
CA ASN A 105 13.67 -5.41 -9.10
C ASN A 105 12.26 -4.86 -9.08
N TYR A 106 11.49 -5.30 -8.10
CA TYR A 106 10.13 -4.82 -7.87
C TYR A 106 10.04 -3.96 -6.62
N ARG A 107 9.17 -2.97 -6.67
CA ARG A 107 8.80 -2.12 -5.52
C ARG A 107 7.28 -2.11 -5.38
N ILE A 108 6.79 -2.48 -4.20
CA ILE A 108 5.37 -2.37 -3.88
C ILE A 108 5.00 -0.92 -3.65
N THR A 109 3.97 -0.44 -4.34
CA THR A 109 3.49 0.95 -4.28
C THR A 109 2.14 1.10 -3.61
N GLY A 110 1.38 0.02 -3.45
CA GLY A 110 0.07 0.07 -2.78
C GLY A 110 -0.75 -1.19 -2.98
N ARG A 111 -2.05 -1.03 -2.75
CA ARG A 111 -3.08 -2.06 -3.01
C ARG A 111 -4.20 -1.48 -3.83
N ILE A 112 -4.73 -2.24 -4.77
CA ILE A 112 -5.88 -1.83 -5.59
C ILE A 112 -7.09 -1.52 -4.71
N LYS A 113 -7.39 -2.37 -3.72
CA LYS A 113 -8.53 -2.22 -2.80
C LYS A 113 -8.41 -1.06 -1.83
N ASP A 114 -7.19 -0.57 -1.59
CA ASP A 114 -6.93 0.56 -0.68
C ASP A 114 -6.86 1.90 -1.42
N MET A 115 -6.87 1.89 -2.75
CA MET A 115 -6.81 3.07 -3.60
C MET A 115 -7.99 4.01 -3.30
N ILE A 116 -7.70 5.29 -3.16
CA ILE A 116 -8.70 6.33 -2.92
C ILE A 116 -9.03 6.98 -4.26
N ILE A 117 -10.31 6.96 -4.63
CA ILE A 117 -10.78 7.57 -5.89
C ILE A 117 -11.39 8.93 -5.55
N ARG A 118 -10.62 9.99 -5.79
CA ARG A 118 -11.04 11.35 -5.48
C ARG A 118 -11.29 12.16 -6.74
N GLY A 119 -12.56 12.31 -7.12
CA GLY A 119 -12.94 13.12 -8.28
C GLY A 119 -12.35 12.61 -9.61
N GLY A 120 -12.17 11.30 -9.74
CA GLY A 120 -11.56 10.64 -10.89
C GLY A 120 -10.05 10.46 -10.82
N GLU A 121 -9.39 11.00 -9.78
CA GLU A 121 -7.95 10.82 -9.56
C GLU A 121 -7.70 9.62 -8.64
N ASN A 122 -6.81 8.73 -9.06
CA ASN A 122 -6.35 7.61 -8.27
C ASN A 122 -5.25 8.03 -7.31
N ILE A 123 -5.50 7.89 -6.01
CA ILE A 123 -4.55 8.24 -4.95
C ILE A 123 -4.16 6.97 -4.20
N TYR A 124 -2.87 6.73 -4.10
CA TYR A 124 -2.33 5.56 -3.42
C TYR A 124 -1.94 5.94 -1.98
N PRO A 125 -2.61 5.38 -0.96
CA PRO A 125 -2.37 5.69 0.45
C PRO A 125 -0.91 5.62 0.86
N ARG A 126 -0.19 4.60 0.41
CA ARG A 126 1.21 4.35 0.76
C ARG A 126 2.14 5.51 0.39
N GLU A 127 1.92 6.16 -0.74
CA GLU A 127 2.71 7.33 -1.14
C GLU A 127 2.61 8.47 -0.11
N ILE A 128 1.40 8.70 0.38
CA ILE A 128 1.13 9.74 1.40
C ILE A 128 1.67 9.29 2.75
N GLU A 129 1.51 8.03 3.11
CA GLU A 129 2.06 7.44 4.34
C GLU A 129 3.58 7.59 4.39
N GLU A 130 4.30 7.15 3.34
CA GLU A 130 5.76 7.28 3.24
C GLU A 130 6.24 8.74 3.25
N PHE A 131 5.42 9.64 2.74
CA PHE A 131 5.72 11.08 2.79
C PHE A 131 5.53 11.63 4.21
N LEU A 132 4.43 11.31 4.88
CA LEU A 132 4.11 11.79 6.23
C LEU A 132 5.01 11.18 7.31
N TYR A 133 5.55 9.98 7.10
CA TYR A 133 6.57 9.40 7.99
C TYR A 133 7.83 10.25 8.11
N LYS A 134 8.09 11.14 7.15
CA LYS A 134 9.24 12.07 7.18
C LYS A 134 8.99 13.32 8.03
N LEU A 135 7.77 13.51 8.52
CA LEU A 135 7.42 14.62 9.41
C LEU A 135 7.89 14.30 10.83
N ASP A 136 8.76 15.14 11.35
CA ASP A 136 9.29 14.98 12.72
C ASP A 136 8.15 14.90 13.73
N GLY A 137 8.25 13.92 14.64
CA GLY A 137 7.22 13.69 15.67
C GLY A 137 6.13 12.69 15.26
N VAL A 138 6.06 12.26 14.00
CA VAL A 138 5.19 11.15 13.59
C VAL A 138 5.85 9.83 14.00
N LYS A 139 5.10 9.00 14.74
CA LYS A 139 5.50 7.63 15.11
C LYS A 139 4.98 6.64 14.09
N ASP A 140 3.73 6.77 13.67
CA ASP A 140 3.09 5.92 12.67
C ASP A 140 1.95 6.67 11.98
N VAL A 141 1.65 6.31 10.73
CA VAL A 141 0.60 6.95 9.95
C VAL A 141 -0.07 5.95 9.03
N GLN A 142 -1.39 6.04 8.96
CA GLN A 142 -2.21 5.30 8.00
C GLN A 142 -3.10 6.26 7.24
N VAL A 143 -3.32 5.97 5.97
CA VAL A 143 -4.15 6.78 5.08
C VAL A 143 -5.27 5.93 4.51
N ALA A 144 -6.49 6.49 4.50
CA ALA A 144 -7.67 5.83 3.93
C ALA A 144 -8.62 6.84 3.29
N GLY A 145 -9.46 6.35 2.38
CA GLY A 145 -10.53 7.14 1.78
C GLY A 145 -11.67 7.36 2.76
N ILE A 146 -12.03 8.62 2.98
CA ILE A 146 -13.23 9.02 3.73
C ILE A 146 -14.29 9.46 2.71
N PRO A 147 -15.54 9.02 2.81
CA PRO A 147 -16.60 9.45 1.90
C PRO A 147 -16.68 10.96 1.76
N SER A 148 -16.91 11.46 0.56
CA SER A 148 -17.06 12.87 0.27
C SER A 148 -18.22 13.06 -0.72
N LYS A 149 -19.16 13.95 -0.37
CA LYS A 149 -20.30 14.25 -1.26
C LYS A 149 -19.86 14.86 -2.58
N LYS A 150 -18.76 15.63 -2.57
CA LYS A 150 -18.28 16.36 -3.73
C LYS A 150 -17.38 15.52 -4.64
N TYR A 151 -16.54 14.66 -4.08
CA TYR A 151 -15.47 14.00 -4.81
C TYR A 151 -15.54 12.46 -4.76
N GLY A 152 -16.62 11.88 -4.22
CA GLY A 152 -16.73 10.45 -3.93
C GLY A 152 -15.93 10.09 -2.68
N GLU A 153 -14.63 10.31 -2.69
CA GLU A 153 -13.75 10.12 -1.54
C GLU A 153 -12.83 11.33 -1.33
N ALA A 154 -12.33 11.46 -0.11
CA ALA A 154 -11.31 12.42 0.27
C ALA A 154 -10.24 11.73 1.13
N VAL A 155 -9.02 12.21 1.08
CA VAL A 155 -7.89 11.64 1.84
C VAL A 155 -8.07 11.92 3.32
N GLY A 156 -8.09 10.86 4.13
CA GLY A 156 -8.01 10.90 5.59
C GLY A 156 -6.68 10.34 6.07
N ALA A 157 -5.95 11.08 6.90
CA ALA A 157 -4.73 10.64 7.54
C ALA A 157 -4.97 10.39 9.02
N PHE A 158 -4.60 9.22 9.50
CA PHE A 158 -4.65 8.80 10.90
C PHE A 158 -3.22 8.72 11.40
N ILE A 159 -2.86 9.57 12.36
CA ILE A 159 -1.48 9.78 12.78
C ILE A 159 -1.32 9.42 14.26
N ILE A 160 -0.35 8.59 14.56
CA ILE A 160 0.13 8.34 15.92
C ILE A 160 1.39 9.18 16.11
N LEU A 161 1.40 10.03 17.13
CA LEU A 161 2.55 10.87 17.46
C LEU A 161 3.54 10.12 18.37
N GLN A 162 4.79 10.55 18.33
CA GLN A 162 5.78 10.13 19.32
C GLN A 162 5.42 10.65 20.71
N GLU A 163 5.88 9.97 21.74
CA GLU A 163 5.61 10.34 23.12
C GLU A 163 6.12 11.77 23.44
N GLY A 164 5.27 12.58 24.03
CA GLY A 164 5.58 13.97 24.40
C GLY A 164 5.47 14.99 23.23
N VAL A 165 5.21 14.53 22.01
CA VAL A 165 5.02 15.43 20.86
C VAL A 165 3.58 15.95 20.83
N GLN A 166 3.43 17.25 20.59
CA GLN A 166 2.16 17.89 20.26
C GLN A 166 2.23 18.41 18.82
N MET A 167 1.19 18.15 18.05
CA MET A 167 1.08 18.55 16.65
C MET A 167 -0.38 18.90 16.34
N GLN A 168 -0.58 19.86 15.47
CA GLN A 168 -1.92 20.27 14.99
C GLN A 168 -2.10 19.87 13.51
N GLU A 169 -3.34 19.82 13.07
CA GLU A 169 -3.64 19.56 11.65
C GLU A 169 -2.96 20.55 10.70
N ALA A 170 -2.81 21.82 11.15
CA ALA A 170 -2.14 22.86 10.38
C ALA A 170 -0.67 22.48 10.06
N ASP A 171 0.04 21.91 11.03
CA ASP A 171 1.45 21.51 10.87
C ASP A 171 1.58 20.43 9.79
N VAL A 172 0.69 19.45 9.80
CA VAL A 172 0.66 18.37 8.79
C VAL A 172 0.34 18.94 7.40
N ARG A 173 -0.65 19.84 7.31
CA ARG A 173 -1.03 20.45 6.02
C ARG A 173 0.07 21.35 5.47
N ASP A 174 0.75 22.10 6.33
CA ASP A 174 1.87 22.96 5.93
C ASP A 174 3.08 22.13 5.50
N PHE A 175 3.33 20.99 6.14
CA PHE A 175 4.37 20.05 5.70
C PHE A 175 4.07 19.50 4.30
N CYS A 176 2.79 19.24 3.97
CA CYS A 176 2.37 18.76 2.66
C CYS A 176 2.40 19.84 1.57
N ARG A 177 2.22 21.12 1.94
CA ARG A 177 2.03 22.22 0.99
C ARG A 177 3.24 22.38 0.09
N ASN A 178 3.01 22.45 -1.22
CA ASN A 178 4.04 22.56 -2.28
C ASN A 178 5.04 21.40 -2.38
N LYS A 179 4.83 20.32 -1.63
CA LYS A 179 5.71 19.13 -1.68
C LYS A 179 5.02 17.91 -2.29
N ILE A 180 3.69 17.84 -2.17
CA ILE A 180 2.85 16.83 -2.85
C ILE A 180 1.71 17.51 -3.59
N SER A 181 1.12 16.79 -4.55
CA SER A 181 -0.02 17.28 -5.33
C SER A 181 -1.19 17.66 -4.41
N ARG A 182 -1.85 18.78 -4.73
CA ARG A 182 -2.92 19.35 -3.89
C ARG A 182 -4.05 18.35 -3.58
N TYR A 183 -4.39 17.50 -4.53
CA TYR A 183 -5.44 16.50 -4.35
C TYR A 183 -5.04 15.36 -3.42
N LYS A 184 -3.72 15.13 -3.19
CA LYS A 184 -3.16 14.14 -2.27
C LYS A 184 -3.07 14.66 -0.84
N ILE A 185 -3.14 15.98 -0.61
CA ILE A 185 -3.08 16.55 0.75
C ILE A 185 -4.28 16.06 1.56
N PRO A 186 -4.06 15.47 2.76
CA PRO A 186 -5.15 14.99 3.60
C PRO A 186 -6.15 16.10 3.92
N LYS A 187 -7.42 15.85 3.59
CA LYS A 187 -8.53 16.72 3.97
C LYS A 187 -8.87 16.56 5.45
N TYR A 188 -8.88 15.30 5.88
CA TYR A 188 -9.15 14.92 7.27
C TYR A 188 -7.86 14.43 7.90
N ILE A 189 -7.52 14.96 9.08
CA ILE A 189 -6.32 14.58 9.84
C ILE A 189 -6.78 14.24 11.24
N PHE A 190 -6.50 13.02 11.66
CA PHE A 190 -6.90 12.51 12.96
C PHE A 190 -5.66 12.07 13.74
N PHE A 191 -5.47 12.60 14.93
CA PHE A 191 -4.47 12.09 15.85
C PHE A 191 -5.10 11.00 16.70
N VAL A 192 -4.53 9.79 16.64
CA VAL A 192 -5.06 8.59 17.29
C VAL A 192 -3.99 7.92 18.14
N ASN A 193 -4.41 7.14 19.13
CA ASN A 193 -3.48 6.40 19.98
C ASN A 193 -3.11 5.04 19.40
N GLU A 194 -4.02 4.44 18.64
CA GLU A 194 -3.85 3.12 18.03
C GLU A 194 -4.66 3.00 16.74
N PHE A 195 -4.27 2.05 15.88
CA PHE A 195 -5.05 1.67 14.70
C PHE A 195 -5.88 0.41 14.97
N PRO A 196 -7.00 0.22 14.29
CA PRO A 196 -7.71 -1.05 14.33
C PRO A 196 -6.81 -2.17 13.76
N MET A 197 -6.58 -3.21 14.56
CA MET A 197 -5.70 -4.35 14.22
C MET A 197 -6.45 -5.67 14.26
N THR A 198 -5.93 -6.65 13.52
CA THR A 198 -6.31 -8.06 13.67
C THR A 198 -5.68 -8.63 14.94
N GLY A 199 -6.15 -9.81 15.40
CA GLY A 199 -5.50 -10.52 16.50
C GLY A 199 -4.04 -10.91 16.24
N SER A 200 -3.59 -10.90 14.98
CA SER A 200 -2.20 -11.14 14.57
C SER A 200 -1.36 -9.84 14.44
N GLY A 201 -1.90 -8.68 14.82
CA GLY A 201 -1.18 -7.40 14.79
C GLY A 201 -1.14 -6.73 13.41
N LYS A 202 -1.94 -7.17 12.43
CA LYS A 202 -2.03 -6.50 11.12
C LYS A 202 -3.08 -5.39 11.16
N ILE A 203 -2.74 -4.21 10.61
CA ILE A 203 -3.66 -3.07 10.51
C ILE A 203 -4.81 -3.41 9.58
N GLN A 204 -6.03 -3.16 10.04
CA GLN A 204 -7.27 -3.35 9.28
C GLN A 204 -7.66 -2.06 8.59
N LYS A 205 -7.03 -1.73 7.45
CA LYS A 205 -7.26 -0.47 6.72
C LYS A 205 -8.74 -0.22 6.40
N PHE A 206 -9.51 -1.26 6.08
CA PHE A 206 -10.94 -1.12 5.79
C PHE A 206 -11.74 -0.51 6.96
N ARG A 207 -11.28 -0.72 8.22
CA ARG A 207 -11.91 -0.13 9.41
C ARG A 207 -11.55 1.34 9.64
N LEU A 208 -10.50 1.84 9.00
CA LEU A 208 -10.13 3.26 9.13
C LEU A 208 -11.18 4.19 8.51
N LYS A 209 -11.89 3.72 7.48
CA LYS A 209 -13.01 4.47 6.91
C LYS A 209 -14.11 4.71 7.94
N ASP A 210 -14.52 3.66 8.65
CA ASP A 210 -15.55 3.75 9.69
C ASP A 210 -15.07 4.59 10.88
N LEU A 211 -13.82 4.40 11.30
CA LEU A 211 -13.19 5.21 12.35
C LEU A 211 -13.16 6.70 11.96
N GLY A 212 -12.81 7.02 10.72
CA GLY A 212 -12.81 8.40 10.23
C GLY A 212 -14.19 9.03 10.22
N LEU A 213 -15.24 8.29 9.84
CA LEU A 213 -16.62 8.75 9.91
C LEU A 213 -17.05 9.02 11.35
N GLN A 214 -16.69 8.13 12.27
CA GLN A 214 -16.96 8.29 13.69
C GLN A 214 -16.27 9.56 14.25
N LEU A 215 -14.96 9.72 13.99
CA LEU A 215 -14.19 10.87 14.45
C LEU A 215 -14.71 12.19 13.87
N CYS A 216 -15.10 12.22 12.58
CA CYS A 216 -15.76 13.39 12.00
C CYS A 216 -17.02 13.77 12.78
N LYS A 217 -17.87 12.79 13.12
CA LYS A 217 -19.09 13.01 13.89
C LYS A 217 -18.81 13.52 15.30
N GLU A 218 -17.84 12.92 16.00
CA GLU A 218 -17.45 13.32 17.37
C GLU A 218 -16.86 14.73 17.43
N GLN A 219 -16.09 15.10 16.40
CA GLN A 219 -15.45 16.42 16.32
C GLN A 219 -16.32 17.49 15.63
N GLY A 220 -17.55 17.16 15.22
CA GLY A 220 -18.43 18.08 14.52
C GLY A 220 -17.93 18.49 13.12
N ILE A 221 -17.08 17.68 12.50
CA ILE A 221 -16.53 17.93 11.16
C ILE A 221 -17.57 17.51 10.12
N GLU A 222 -17.97 18.45 9.28
CA GLU A 222 -18.90 18.17 8.20
C GLU A 222 -18.22 17.40 7.07
N ILE A 223 -18.85 16.31 6.65
CA ILE A 223 -18.43 15.51 5.49
C ILE A 223 -19.03 16.16 4.23
N ILE A 224 -18.22 16.96 3.56
CA ILE A 224 -18.59 17.74 2.35
C ILE A 224 -18.16 16.98 1.10
#